data_f1d149123644e68302a7d9de1c72c9f3
#
_entry.id   f1d149123644e68302a7d9de1c72c9f3
#
_cell.length_a   1.000
_cell.length_b   1.000
_cell.length_c   1.000
_cell.angle_alpha   90.00
_cell.angle_beta   90.00
_cell.angle_gamma   90.00
#
_symmetry.space_group_name_H-M   'P 1'
#
loop_
_entity.id
_entity.type
_entity.pdbx_description
1 polymer ?
#
loop_
_entity_poly.entity_id
_entity_poly.type
_entity_poly.pdbx_seq_one_letter_code
_entity_poly.pdbx_strand_id
1 'polypeptide(L)'
;MGKVEFDLASGTGYLAGSKTFVSTSGQGTLSSPGAEPTNPSPRKNSDSKPWSPWGSDNNFPQTVIDLISKSTVAPAALQFKIKAIYGKGVVPVRVELDEKGNEILSKVEDKEVELFFKENNIRKYLRECITDYVWFGNVFPEIILNKRRNRIVRIYSNEATYCRWEKINSDSGKIENCYVSAMWPSPRKDEVITVPVADPYDLIPSINDSSAYKFIVPVSNPSPGKSYYQLVAWDGARSNGWIDVANEIPRFKRSMFKNQMDIKYHVKIPYEYWENKFKAAGGKLTDEEKKAVITEELGRLNEFLRGSENAGKSFISHYGVDPISKKEMASWSIEPIDDKVKEGKWLPDSAAANSEILFAMSVDPSLMGAGMPGGSAYSGSSGSGSDKRESFLIQTALLQTDRDTILEPLHLVRDFNGWDPNIQFRFVDTILTTLDKGKGTEKVLS
;
A
#
# COMPACT_ATOMS: atom_id res chain seq x y z
N MET A 1 -14.57 -41.78 0.91
CA MET A 1 -14.73 -40.64 1.83
C MET A 1 -13.70 -39.61 1.47
N GLY A 2 -14.13 -38.48 0.90
CA GLY A 2 -13.22 -37.40 0.49
C GLY A 2 -12.56 -36.78 1.72
N LYS A 3 -11.24 -36.58 1.69
CA LYS A 3 -10.51 -35.88 2.74
C LYS A 3 -11.08 -34.47 2.90
N VAL A 4 -11.43 -34.13 4.11
CA VAL A 4 -11.74 -32.76 4.54
C VAL A 4 -10.44 -32.21 5.11
N GLU A 5 -9.90 -31.17 4.47
CA GLU A 5 -8.77 -30.42 5.02
C GLU A 5 -9.33 -29.15 5.65
N PHE A 6 -9.17 -29.00 6.94
CA PHE A 6 -9.62 -27.84 7.69
C PHE A 6 -8.43 -27.16 8.37
N ASP A 7 -8.21 -25.90 8.05
CA ASP A 7 -7.21 -25.07 8.72
C ASP A 7 -7.88 -24.32 9.88
N LEU A 8 -7.50 -24.71 11.09
CA LEU A 8 -8.00 -24.11 12.32
C LEU A 8 -7.55 -22.65 12.51
N ALA A 9 -6.43 -22.25 11.89
CA ALA A 9 -5.89 -20.90 12.04
C ALA A 9 -6.66 -19.88 11.19
N SER A 10 -7.12 -20.27 9.99
CA SER A 10 -7.90 -19.41 9.09
C SER A 10 -9.40 -19.63 9.20
N GLY A 11 -9.86 -20.65 9.94
CA GLY A 11 -11.27 -21.04 10.03
C GLY A 11 -11.85 -21.48 8.70
N THR A 12 -11.03 -21.86 7.73
CA THR A 12 -11.45 -22.28 6.40
C THR A 12 -11.23 -23.77 6.20
N GLY A 13 -12.23 -24.43 5.63
CA GLY A 13 -12.16 -25.84 5.28
C GLY A 13 -12.38 -26.04 3.79
N TYR A 14 -11.66 -27.00 3.20
CA TYR A 14 -11.86 -27.44 1.83
C TYR A 14 -12.45 -28.84 1.80
N LEU A 15 -13.64 -28.96 1.21
CA LEU A 15 -14.32 -30.23 0.97
C LEU A 15 -13.91 -30.74 -0.42
N ALA A 16 -12.93 -31.62 -0.48
CA ALA A 16 -12.37 -32.11 -1.73
C ALA A 16 -13.41 -32.85 -2.60
N GLY A 17 -14.42 -33.47 -1.98
CA GLY A 17 -15.47 -34.20 -2.70
C GLY A 17 -16.47 -33.31 -3.45
N SER A 18 -16.75 -32.14 -2.94
CA SER A 18 -17.68 -31.17 -3.54
C SER A 18 -16.94 -29.95 -4.12
N LYS A 19 -15.63 -29.87 -3.98
CA LYS A 19 -14.79 -28.69 -4.33
C LYS A 19 -15.34 -27.37 -3.74
N THR A 20 -15.86 -27.43 -2.54
CA THR A 20 -16.47 -26.31 -1.87
C THR A 20 -15.59 -25.83 -0.72
N PHE A 21 -15.34 -24.55 -0.65
CA PHE A 21 -14.76 -23.92 0.55
C PHE A 21 -15.89 -23.66 1.54
N VAL A 22 -15.68 -24.09 2.77
CA VAL A 22 -16.55 -23.76 3.91
C VAL A 22 -15.74 -22.85 4.82
N SER A 23 -16.18 -21.62 4.97
CA SER A 23 -15.71 -20.73 6.01
C SER A 23 -16.64 -20.88 7.20
N THR A 24 -16.14 -21.37 8.32
CA THR A 24 -16.82 -21.12 9.58
C THR A 24 -16.54 -19.65 9.88
N SER A 25 -17.56 -18.81 9.81
CA SER A 25 -17.51 -17.46 10.33
C SER A 25 -17.34 -17.50 11.87
N GLY A 26 -16.19 -17.95 12.32
CA GLY A 26 -15.63 -17.41 13.52
C GLY A 26 -15.42 -15.94 13.17
N GLN A 27 -16.02 -15.06 13.94
CA GLN A 27 -15.61 -13.67 13.96
C GLN A 27 -14.07 -13.67 14.08
N GLY A 28 -13.39 -13.64 12.92
CA GLY A 28 -12.10 -13.03 12.88
C GLY A 28 -12.38 -11.65 13.45
N THR A 29 -12.00 -11.42 14.67
CA THR A 29 -11.84 -10.09 15.18
C THR A 29 -10.95 -9.41 14.15
N LEU A 30 -11.58 -8.71 13.20
CA LEU A 30 -10.94 -7.57 12.58
C LEU A 30 -10.37 -6.85 13.80
N SER A 31 -9.06 -6.93 13.98
CA SER A 31 -8.41 -6.18 15.02
C SER A 31 -8.70 -4.74 14.65
N SER A 32 -9.77 -4.22 15.24
CA SER A 32 -9.96 -2.78 15.29
C SER A 32 -8.61 -2.25 15.69
N PRO A 33 -8.04 -1.27 14.97
CA PRO A 33 -6.86 -0.59 15.44
C PRO A 33 -7.16 -0.26 16.89
N GLY A 34 -6.38 -0.85 17.82
CA GLY A 34 -6.70 -0.79 19.22
C GLY A 34 -7.02 0.65 19.53
N ALA A 35 -8.24 0.91 20.01
CA ALA A 35 -8.67 2.27 20.24
C ALA A 35 -7.64 2.89 21.17
N GLU A 36 -6.87 3.85 20.67
CA GLU A 36 -6.06 4.67 21.56
C GLU A 36 -7.00 5.24 22.60
N PRO A 37 -6.62 5.25 23.86
CA PRO A 37 -7.47 5.83 24.88
C PRO A 37 -7.78 7.26 24.48
N THR A 38 -9.04 7.52 24.19
CA THR A 38 -9.55 8.86 23.82
C THR A 38 -9.49 9.83 24.99
N ASN A 39 -9.12 9.34 26.17
CA ASN A 39 -8.98 10.14 27.38
C ASN A 39 -7.60 9.89 27.99
N PRO A 40 -6.75 10.89 28.14
CA PRO A 40 -5.43 10.76 28.77
C PRO A 40 -5.51 10.51 30.28
N SER A 41 -6.62 9.99 30.79
CA SER A 41 -6.72 9.64 32.20
C SER A 41 -5.60 8.69 32.57
N PRO A 42 -4.76 9.05 33.54
CA PRO A 42 -3.66 8.23 33.96
C PRO A 42 -4.23 6.96 34.60
N ARG A 43 -4.35 5.90 33.79
CA ARG A 43 -4.52 4.58 34.41
C ARG A 43 -3.19 4.27 35.09
N LYS A 44 -3.23 4.21 36.41
CA LYS A 44 -2.20 3.56 37.24
C LYS A 44 -2.20 2.08 36.86
N ASN A 45 -1.73 1.75 35.67
CA ASN A 45 -1.56 0.37 35.26
C ASN A 45 -0.09 -0.01 35.44
N SER A 46 0.09 -1.11 36.06
CA SER A 46 1.32 -1.86 36.33
C SER A 46 2.10 -2.29 35.05
N ASP A 47 1.79 -1.74 33.89
CA ASP A 47 2.58 -1.97 32.69
C ASP A 47 3.89 -1.21 32.80
N SER A 48 4.96 -1.95 33.00
CA SER A 48 6.33 -1.50 33.25
C SER A 48 7.00 -0.75 32.10
N LYS A 49 6.31 -0.58 30.95
CA LYS A 49 6.86 0.07 29.76
C LYS A 49 6.53 1.57 29.77
N PRO A 50 7.55 2.45 29.62
CA PRO A 50 7.34 3.90 29.67
C PRO A 50 6.71 4.47 28.40
N TRP A 51 6.79 3.76 27.29
CA TRP A 51 6.25 4.22 25.99
C TRP A 51 4.80 3.83 25.77
N SER A 52 4.11 4.64 24.96
CA SER A 52 2.79 4.31 24.41
C SER A 52 2.95 3.35 23.23
N PRO A 53 2.20 2.23 23.19
CA PRO A 53 2.28 1.32 22.06
C PRO A 53 1.67 1.94 20.80
N TRP A 54 2.31 1.72 19.65
CA TRP A 54 1.73 2.08 18.34
C TRP A 54 0.96 0.90 17.77
N GLY A 55 -0.36 0.95 17.89
CA GLY A 55 -1.25 -0.19 17.66
C GLY A 55 -1.35 -1.11 18.87
N SER A 56 -2.18 -2.14 18.78
CA SER A 56 -2.46 -3.07 19.90
C SER A 56 -1.24 -3.89 20.32
N ASP A 57 -0.40 -4.24 19.35
CA ASP A 57 0.80 -5.08 19.52
C ASP A 57 2.11 -4.27 19.44
N ASN A 58 2.02 -2.95 19.41
CA ASN A 58 3.17 -2.05 19.22
C ASN A 58 3.92 -2.27 17.89
N ASN A 59 3.26 -2.81 16.87
CA ASN A 59 3.84 -3.17 15.57
C ASN A 59 3.09 -2.52 14.38
N PHE A 60 2.24 -1.55 14.62
CA PHE A 60 1.41 -0.91 13.59
C PHE A 60 2.17 -0.45 12.34
N PRO A 61 3.33 0.26 12.45
CA PRO A 61 4.05 0.71 11.26
C PRO A 61 4.53 -0.45 10.38
N GLN A 62 5.03 -1.53 10.98
CA GLN A 62 5.49 -2.72 10.26
C GLN A 62 4.32 -3.43 9.56
N THR A 63 3.17 -3.54 10.25
CA THR A 63 1.93 -4.10 9.67
C THR A 63 1.47 -3.31 8.45
N VAL A 64 1.53 -1.97 8.52
CA VAL A 64 1.22 -1.08 7.40
C VAL A 64 2.18 -1.31 6.23
N ILE A 65 3.48 -1.35 6.49
CA ILE A 65 4.50 -1.60 5.46
C ILE A 65 4.28 -2.95 4.78
N ASP A 66 4.06 -4.00 5.55
CA ASP A 66 3.84 -5.35 5.04
C ASP A 66 2.59 -5.46 4.17
N LEU A 67 1.52 -4.77 4.54
CA LEU A 67 0.28 -4.75 3.76
C LEU A 67 0.46 -3.97 2.45
N ILE A 68 0.98 -2.75 2.54
CA ILE A 68 1.16 -1.85 1.39
C ILE A 68 2.15 -2.43 0.39
N SER A 69 3.25 -3.05 0.84
CA SER A 69 4.27 -3.62 -0.04
C SER A 69 3.74 -4.76 -0.93
N LYS A 70 2.64 -5.39 -0.55
CA LYS A 70 1.97 -6.43 -1.35
C LYS A 70 1.05 -5.86 -2.43
N SER A 71 0.65 -4.60 -2.31
CA SER A 71 -0.23 -3.93 -3.26
C SER A 71 0.55 -3.36 -4.45
N THR A 72 -0.08 -3.30 -5.62
CA THR A 72 0.50 -2.65 -6.80
C THR A 72 0.14 -1.15 -6.82
N VAL A 73 -1.07 -0.81 -6.43
CA VAL A 73 -1.63 0.55 -6.56
C VAL A 73 -1.23 1.42 -5.37
N ALA A 74 -1.35 0.89 -4.15
CA ALA A 74 -1.13 1.67 -2.94
C ALA A 74 0.28 2.30 -2.84
N PRO A 75 1.39 1.56 -3.03
CA PRO A 75 2.72 2.18 -2.97
C PRO A 75 2.96 3.16 -4.12
N ALA A 76 2.37 2.93 -5.29
CA ALA A 76 2.48 3.87 -6.41
C ALA A 76 1.77 5.21 -6.11
N ALA A 77 0.58 5.15 -5.51
CA ALA A 77 -0.18 6.33 -5.10
C ALA A 77 0.54 7.11 -3.98
N LEU A 78 1.08 6.41 -2.97
CA LEU A 78 1.89 7.03 -1.91
C LEU A 78 3.14 7.71 -2.49
N GLN A 79 3.86 7.05 -3.41
CA GLN A 79 5.01 7.62 -4.09
C GLN A 79 4.65 8.85 -4.95
N PHE A 80 3.48 8.81 -5.59
CA PHE A 80 2.98 9.98 -6.32
C PHE A 80 2.77 11.15 -5.35
N LYS A 81 2.09 10.93 -4.22
CA LYS A 81 1.85 11.96 -3.20
C LYS A 81 3.17 12.52 -2.63
N ILE A 82 4.14 11.66 -2.32
CA ILE A 82 5.48 12.09 -1.86
C ILE A 82 6.14 13.01 -2.89
N LYS A 83 6.13 12.64 -4.17
CA LYS A 83 6.70 13.44 -5.25
C LYS A 83 5.96 14.76 -5.46
N ALA A 84 4.62 14.74 -5.34
CA ALA A 84 3.79 15.93 -5.48
C ALA A 84 4.02 16.94 -4.36
N ILE A 85 4.15 16.49 -3.10
CA ILE A 85 4.51 17.35 -1.98
C ILE A 85 5.90 17.94 -2.17
N TYR A 86 6.89 17.10 -2.53
CA TYR A 86 8.27 17.51 -2.67
C TYR A 86 8.49 18.49 -3.83
N GLY A 87 7.76 18.35 -4.96
CA GLY A 87 7.93 19.18 -6.14
C GLY A 87 9.39 19.21 -6.63
N LYS A 88 9.96 20.41 -6.74
CA LYS A 88 11.39 20.65 -7.05
C LYS A 88 12.27 20.78 -5.81
N GLY A 89 11.68 20.60 -4.62
CA GLY A 89 12.35 20.79 -3.33
C GLY A 89 12.08 22.17 -2.71
N VAL A 90 12.73 22.43 -1.60
CA VAL A 90 12.56 23.66 -0.81
C VAL A 90 13.68 24.66 -1.09
N VAL A 91 13.28 25.92 -1.15
CA VAL A 91 14.17 27.06 -1.23
C VAL A 91 13.88 28.05 -0.11
N PRO A 92 14.89 28.68 0.50
CA PRO A 92 14.70 29.84 1.35
C PRO A 92 14.39 31.05 0.46
N VAL A 93 13.35 31.79 0.79
CA VAL A 93 12.95 33.01 0.12
C VAL A 93 12.73 34.09 1.16
N ARG A 94 13.06 35.34 0.83
CA ARG A 94 12.64 36.49 1.61
C ARG A 94 11.30 36.96 1.10
N VAL A 95 10.34 37.10 1.99
CA VAL A 95 8.98 37.55 1.68
C VAL A 95 8.81 38.97 2.20
N GLU A 96 8.46 39.87 1.30
CA GLU A 96 8.10 41.26 1.61
C GLU A 96 6.70 41.51 1.04
N LEU A 97 5.97 42.41 1.64
CA LEU A 97 4.66 42.81 1.13
C LEU A 97 4.79 44.13 0.36
N ASP A 98 4.16 44.23 -0.82
CA ASP A 98 4.02 45.48 -1.56
C ASP A 98 2.96 46.39 -0.87
N GLU A 99 2.83 47.62 -1.38
CA GLU A 99 1.85 48.58 -0.89
C GLU A 99 0.37 48.10 -1.00
N LYS A 100 0.13 47.05 -1.79
CA LYS A 100 -1.20 46.43 -2.01
C LYS A 100 -1.40 45.18 -1.18
N GLY A 101 -0.38 44.75 -0.42
CA GLY A 101 -0.42 43.53 0.37
C GLY A 101 -0.08 42.25 -0.41
N ASN A 102 0.44 42.34 -1.63
CA ASN A 102 0.89 41.19 -2.35
C ASN A 102 2.31 40.79 -1.92
N GLU A 103 2.58 39.49 -1.90
CA GLU A 103 3.91 38.98 -1.57
C GLU A 103 4.90 39.22 -2.72
N ILE A 104 6.03 39.81 -2.38
CA ILE A 104 7.22 39.93 -3.24
C ILE A 104 8.24 38.93 -2.73
N LEU A 105 8.61 37.97 -3.56
CA LEU A 105 9.60 36.96 -3.24
C LEU A 105 10.97 37.36 -3.78
N SER A 106 11.96 37.39 -2.91
CA SER A 106 13.34 37.66 -3.27
C SER A 106 14.27 36.54 -2.80
N LYS A 107 15.41 36.39 -3.46
CA LYS A 107 16.41 35.38 -3.10
C LYS A 107 17.03 35.74 -1.75
N VAL A 108 17.19 34.75 -0.87
CA VAL A 108 17.95 34.89 0.37
C VAL A 108 19.45 34.84 0.06
N GLU A 109 20.18 35.88 0.44
CA GLU A 109 21.65 35.96 0.33
C GLU A 109 22.27 35.93 1.72
N ASP A 110 21.93 34.90 2.50
CA ASP A 110 22.49 34.67 3.84
C ASP A 110 23.33 33.41 3.82
N LYS A 111 24.64 33.63 4.10
CA LYS A 111 25.65 32.54 4.11
C LYS A 111 25.38 31.48 5.19
N GLU A 112 24.81 31.88 6.32
CA GLU A 112 24.49 30.90 7.39
C GLU A 112 23.37 29.98 6.97
N VAL A 113 22.33 30.53 6.35
CA VAL A 113 21.21 29.75 5.82
C VAL A 113 21.70 28.80 4.72
N GLU A 114 22.48 29.30 3.77
CA GLU A 114 23.06 28.48 2.70
C GLU A 114 23.93 27.34 3.25
N LEU A 115 24.77 27.64 4.23
CA LEU A 115 25.66 26.66 4.87
C LEU A 115 24.84 25.60 5.61
N PHE A 116 23.82 26.02 6.39
CA PHE A 116 22.94 25.12 7.10
C PHE A 116 22.23 24.14 6.14
N PHE A 117 21.68 24.64 5.04
CA PHE A 117 21.02 23.83 4.02
C PHE A 117 21.96 22.81 3.39
N LYS A 118 23.21 23.20 3.11
CA LYS A 118 24.22 22.34 2.53
C LYS A 118 24.70 21.26 3.50
N GLU A 119 25.06 21.65 4.73
CA GLU A 119 25.65 20.75 5.73
C GLU A 119 24.63 19.73 6.26
N ASN A 120 23.34 20.08 6.31
CA ASN A 120 22.27 19.21 6.79
C ASN A 120 21.61 18.41 5.69
N ASN A 121 22.05 18.52 4.43
CA ASN A 121 21.43 17.83 3.31
C ASN A 121 19.89 17.92 3.35
N ILE A 122 19.38 19.16 3.43
CA ILE A 122 17.94 19.43 3.63
C ILE A 122 17.07 18.71 2.61
N ARG A 123 17.56 18.47 1.40
CA ARG A 123 16.82 17.70 0.38
C ARG A 123 16.57 16.24 0.80
N LYS A 124 17.53 15.62 1.48
CA LYS A 124 17.38 14.25 2.00
C LYS A 124 16.45 14.25 3.20
N TYR A 125 16.69 15.13 4.16
CA TYR A 125 15.87 15.33 5.34
C TYR A 125 14.39 15.48 5.00
N LEU A 126 14.05 16.38 4.07
CA LEU A 126 12.66 16.60 3.66
C LEU A 126 12.04 15.39 2.99
N ARG A 127 12.77 14.65 2.17
CA ARG A 127 12.21 13.42 1.56
C ARG A 127 11.90 12.36 2.60
N GLU A 128 12.72 12.22 3.63
CA GLU A 128 12.47 11.32 4.75
C GLU A 128 11.23 11.77 5.53
N CYS A 129 11.15 13.04 5.91
CA CYS A 129 9.97 13.61 6.58
C CYS A 129 8.68 13.42 5.76
N ILE A 130 8.71 13.75 4.47
CA ILE A 130 7.53 13.61 3.60
C ILE A 130 7.11 12.14 3.50
N THR A 131 8.07 11.22 3.44
CA THR A 131 7.76 9.79 3.39
C THR A 131 7.03 9.36 4.64
N ASP A 132 7.55 9.65 5.83
CA ASP A 132 6.91 9.29 7.09
C ASP A 132 5.56 9.99 7.27
N TYR A 133 5.44 11.25 6.87
CA TYR A 133 4.20 12.01 6.90
C TYR A 133 3.11 11.36 6.04
N VAL A 134 3.44 10.97 4.81
CA VAL A 134 2.48 10.37 3.88
C VAL A 134 2.11 8.93 4.29
N TRP A 135 3.06 8.18 4.85
CA TRP A 135 2.83 6.79 5.27
C TRP A 135 2.14 6.67 6.62
N PHE A 136 2.50 7.52 7.56
CA PHE A 136 2.12 7.33 8.97
C PHE A 136 1.43 8.55 9.59
N GLY A 137 1.44 9.72 8.95
CA GLY A 137 0.88 10.95 9.50
C GLY A 137 1.67 11.51 10.69
N ASN A 138 2.83 10.92 11.01
CA ASN A 138 3.68 11.27 12.14
C ASN A 138 5.13 11.33 11.69
N VAL A 139 5.82 12.41 12.02
CA VAL A 139 7.22 12.62 11.67
C VAL A 139 8.00 12.97 12.93
N PHE A 140 9.24 12.51 13.02
CA PHE A 140 10.09 12.65 14.19
C PHE A 140 11.42 13.36 13.86
N PRO A 141 11.37 14.64 13.46
CA PRO A 141 12.57 15.43 13.26
C PRO A 141 13.35 15.56 14.54
N GLU A 142 14.66 15.35 14.48
CA GLU A 142 15.56 15.57 15.61
C GLU A 142 16.47 16.74 15.30
N ILE A 143 16.50 17.70 16.20
CA ILE A 143 17.41 18.86 16.17
C ILE A 143 18.55 18.66 17.15
N ILE A 144 19.72 19.16 16.81
CA ILE A 144 20.90 19.13 17.68
C ILE A 144 21.45 20.54 17.84
N LEU A 145 21.66 20.91 19.10
CA LEU A 145 22.22 22.18 19.49
C LEU A 145 23.76 22.15 19.47
N ASN A 146 24.35 23.31 19.29
CA ASN A 146 25.81 23.50 19.49
C ASN A 146 26.20 23.39 20.98
N LYS A 147 27.50 23.34 21.27
CA LYS A 147 28.02 23.25 22.67
C LYS A 147 27.56 24.38 23.57
N ARG A 148 27.28 25.57 23.05
CA ARG A 148 26.75 26.70 23.83
C ARG A 148 25.24 26.71 23.97
N ARG A 149 24.57 25.78 23.32
CA ARG A 149 23.10 25.63 23.29
C ARG A 149 22.32 26.87 22.81
N ASN A 150 22.96 27.70 22.02
CA ASN A 150 22.38 28.93 21.48
C ASN A 150 22.14 28.87 19.96
N ARG A 151 22.37 27.73 19.32
CA ARG A 151 22.09 27.49 17.90
C ARG A 151 21.76 26.03 17.63
N ILE A 152 20.81 25.80 16.76
CA ILE A 152 20.54 24.49 16.15
C ILE A 152 21.51 24.35 14.98
N VAL A 153 22.37 23.33 15.04
CA VAL A 153 23.42 23.10 14.06
C VAL A 153 23.14 21.90 13.15
N ARG A 154 22.29 20.98 13.62
CA ARG A 154 21.91 19.79 12.85
C ARG A 154 20.42 19.53 12.95
N ILE A 155 19.86 19.02 11.84
CA ILE A 155 18.51 18.50 11.75
C ILE A 155 18.51 17.23 10.89
N TYR A 156 17.82 16.20 11.34
CA TYR A 156 17.56 14.99 10.57
C TYR A 156 16.23 14.36 10.99
N SER A 157 15.71 13.42 10.22
CA SER A 157 14.49 12.70 10.55
C SER A 157 14.84 11.34 11.13
N ASN A 158 14.29 11.02 12.30
CA ASN A 158 14.22 9.64 12.75
C ASN A 158 13.06 8.95 12.04
N GLU A 159 13.28 7.76 11.52
CA GLU A 159 12.25 6.99 10.84
C GLU A 159 11.10 6.67 11.81
N ALA A 160 9.87 6.96 11.40
CA ALA A 160 8.69 6.80 12.24
C ALA A 160 8.53 5.38 12.80
N THR A 161 8.96 4.38 12.04
CA THR A 161 8.93 2.98 12.46
C THR A 161 9.74 2.71 13.72
N TYR A 162 10.80 3.49 13.96
CA TYR A 162 11.70 3.34 15.10
C TYR A 162 11.29 4.16 16.32
N CYS A 163 10.32 5.07 16.19
CA CYS A 163 9.96 6.02 17.24
C CYS A 163 8.71 5.60 17.99
N ARG A 164 8.72 5.78 19.32
CA ARG A 164 7.55 5.62 20.19
C ARG A 164 7.50 6.76 21.18
N TRP A 165 6.32 7.37 21.32
CA TRP A 165 6.08 8.41 22.29
C TRP A 165 6.06 7.86 23.71
N GLU A 166 6.56 8.62 24.64
CA GLU A 166 6.32 8.39 26.07
C GLU A 166 4.82 8.47 26.40
N LYS A 167 4.39 7.76 27.42
CA LYS A 167 3.05 7.93 27.96
C LYS A 167 2.92 9.35 28.52
N ILE A 168 1.78 10.00 28.25
CA ILE A 168 1.52 11.36 28.75
C ILE A 168 1.73 11.40 30.25
N ASN A 169 2.55 12.33 30.70
CA ASN A 169 2.79 12.59 32.11
C ASN A 169 1.50 13.11 32.75
N SER A 170 1.06 12.47 33.84
CA SER A 170 -0.20 12.84 34.53
C SER A 170 -0.19 14.24 35.14
N ASP A 171 0.99 14.75 35.49
CA ASP A 171 1.13 16.02 36.20
C ASP A 171 1.27 17.19 35.22
N SER A 172 2.04 17.02 34.14
CA SER A 172 2.26 18.04 33.12
C SER A 172 1.26 17.99 31.95
N GLY A 173 0.61 16.83 31.74
CA GLY A 173 -0.26 16.59 30.60
C GLY A 173 0.51 16.49 29.27
N LYS A 174 1.84 16.40 29.29
CA LYS A 174 2.72 16.44 28.11
C LYS A 174 3.41 15.12 27.85
N ILE A 175 3.85 14.94 26.62
CA ILE A 175 4.79 13.88 26.21
C ILE A 175 6.19 14.48 26.35
N GLU A 176 6.99 13.95 27.25
CA GLU A 176 8.29 14.52 27.58
C GLU A 176 9.45 13.87 26.82
N ASN A 177 9.29 12.59 26.45
CA ASN A 177 10.33 11.83 25.78
C ASN A 177 9.81 11.05 24.56
N CYS A 178 10.72 10.79 23.63
CA CYS A 178 10.56 9.84 22.53
C CYS A 178 11.58 8.71 22.69
N TYR A 179 11.12 7.49 22.55
CA TYR A 179 11.94 6.27 22.61
C TYR A 179 12.23 5.78 21.20
N VAL A 180 13.50 5.69 20.85
CA VAL A 180 13.97 5.30 19.52
C VAL A 180 14.65 3.93 19.59
N SER A 181 14.15 2.96 18.81
CA SER A 181 14.72 1.62 18.71
C SER A 181 14.39 0.98 17.39
N ALA A 182 15.32 0.19 16.85
CA ALA A 182 15.06 -0.65 15.67
C ALA A 182 14.42 -2.00 16.03
N MET A 183 14.30 -2.31 17.32
CA MET A 183 13.89 -3.64 17.81
C MET A 183 12.43 -3.71 18.26
N TRP A 184 11.58 -2.79 17.80
CA TRP A 184 10.15 -2.90 18.06
C TRP A 184 9.58 -4.20 17.47
N PRO A 185 8.57 -4.83 18.12
CA PRO A 185 7.75 -4.31 19.26
C PRO A 185 8.30 -4.58 20.66
N SER A 186 9.41 -5.28 20.81
CA SER A 186 9.90 -5.75 22.11
C SER A 186 11.40 -5.55 22.29
N PRO A 187 11.89 -4.28 22.26
CA PRO A 187 13.29 -3.99 22.48
C PRO A 187 13.71 -4.29 23.93
N ARG A 188 14.98 -4.62 24.13
CA ARG A 188 15.61 -4.62 25.43
C ARG A 188 15.91 -3.19 25.87
N LYS A 189 16.11 -2.99 27.16
CA LYS A 189 16.33 -1.64 27.71
C LYS A 189 17.58 -0.95 27.14
N ASP A 190 18.62 -1.71 26.85
CA ASP A 190 19.89 -1.25 26.25
C ASP A 190 19.78 -0.96 24.73
N GLU A 191 18.70 -1.38 24.09
CA GLU A 191 18.42 -1.16 22.67
C GLU A 191 17.53 0.07 22.43
N VAL A 192 17.19 0.82 23.46
CA VAL A 192 16.30 1.98 23.40
C VAL A 192 17.07 3.25 23.73
N ILE A 193 17.02 4.22 22.83
CA ILE A 193 17.57 5.56 23.05
C ILE A 193 16.41 6.48 23.43
N THR A 194 16.57 7.21 24.53
CA THR A 194 15.61 8.21 24.96
C THR A 194 16.03 9.59 24.49
N VAL A 195 15.13 10.31 23.83
CA VAL A 195 15.35 11.67 23.34
C VAL A 195 14.24 12.55 23.88
N PRO A 196 14.56 13.68 24.53
CA PRO A 196 13.55 14.66 24.95
C PRO A 196 12.73 15.19 23.78
N VAL A 197 11.48 15.51 24.04
CA VAL A 197 10.54 16.10 23.08
C VAL A 197 10.43 17.60 23.36
N ALA A 198 10.55 18.41 22.33
CA ALA A 198 10.23 19.85 22.42
C ALA A 198 8.70 20.02 22.48
N ASP A 199 8.21 20.87 23.38
CA ASP A 199 6.78 21.13 23.49
C ASP A 199 6.27 21.83 22.21
N PRO A 200 5.34 21.25 21.46
CA PRO A 200 4.89 21.83 20.18
C PRO A 200 4.19 23.18 20.34
N TYR A 201 3.68 23.51 21.54
CA TYR A 201 3.05 24.79 21.82
C TYR A 201 4.00 25.81 22.44
N ASP A 202 5.20 25.40 22.83
CA ASP A 202 6.20 26.25 23.51
C ASP A 202 7.61 25.81 23.14
N LEU A 203 7.91 25.74 21.85
CA LEU A 203 9.12 25.10 21.32
C LEU A 203 10.42 25.71 21.87
N ILE A 204 10.62 27.01 21.69
CA ILE A 204 11.89 27.66 22.04
C ILE A 204 12.12 27.69 23.56
N PRO A 205 11.16 28.09 24.40
CA PRO A 205 11.31 27.99 25.85
C PRO A 205 11.57 26.58 26.34
N SER A 206 10.84 25.58 25.87
CA SER A 206 11.03 24.19 26.30
C SER A 206 12.43 23.65 25.99
N ILE A 207 13.03 24.06 24.86
CA ILE A 207 14.41 23.73 24.51
C ILE A 207 15.41 24.46 25.42
N ASN A 208 15.17 25.73 25.73
CA ASN A 208 16.06 26.54 26.56
C ASN A 208 16.08 26.09 28.03
N ASP A 209 14.95 25.72 28.56
CA ASP A 209 14.78 25.27 29.96
C ASP A 209 15.39 23.88 30.22
N SER A 210 15.56 23.07 29.18
CA SER A 210 16.17 21.76 29.29
C SER A 210 17.71 21.84 29.24
N SER A 211 18.41 20.88 29.85
CA SER A 211 19.85 20.72 29.72
C SER A 211 20.29 19.85 28.53
N ALA A 212 19.37 19.26 27.79
CA ALA A 212 19.67 18.37 26.68
C ALA A 212 20.23 19.11 25.48
N TYR A 213 20.97 18.40 24.63
CA TYR A 213 21.56 18.93 23.41
C TYR A 213 20.83 18.51 22.14
N LYS A 214 19.86 17.61 22.25
CA LYS A 214 19.07 17.13 21.14
C LYS A 214 17.62 16.96 21.55
N PHE A 215 16.70 17.19 20.63
CA PHE A 215 15.28 17.14 20.86
C PHE A 215 14.56 16.60 19.65
N ILE A 216 13.51 15.80 19.86
CA ILE A 216 12.52 15.52 18.83
C ILE A 216 11.53 16.68 18.78
N VAL A 217 11.25 17.17 17.57
CA VAL A 217 10.21 18.14 17.29
C VAL A 217 9.01 17.37 16.72
N PRO A 218 7.89 17.27 17.46
CA PRO A 218 6.73 16.53 16.95
C PRO A 218 6.12 17.23 15.73
N VAL A 219 5.96 16.51 14.63
CA VAL A 219 5.26 16.98 13.42
C VAL A 219 4.23 15.95 13.03
N SER A 220 2.97 16.35 12.92
CA SER A 220 1.92 15.40 12.58
C SER A 220 0.71 16.11 11.97
N ASN A 221 -0.09 15.34 11.22
CA ASN A 221 -1.39 15.80 10.74
C ASN A 221 -2.46 15.40 11.76
N PRO A 222 -3.11 16.35 12.47
CA PRO A 222 -4.00 16.03 13.57
C PRO A 222 -5.21 15.20 13.11
N SER A 223 -5.54 14.17 13.87
CA SER A 223 -6.72 13.34 13.67
C SER A 223 -7.56 13.26 14.94
N PRO A 224 -8.90 13.32 14.84
CA PRO A 224 -9.80 13.35 15.99
C PRO A 224 -9.61 12.13 16.89
N GLY A 225 -9.57 12.36 18.21
CA GLY A 225 -9.51 11.30 19.22
C GLY A 225 -8.18 10.55 19.29
N LYS A 226 -7.10 11.09 18.71
CA LYS A 226 -5.75 10.52 18.76
C LYS A 226 -4.82 11.43 19.56
N SER A 227 -4.23 10.86 20.61
CA SER A 227 -3.35 11.62 21.53
C SER A 227 -1.86 11.38 21.25
N TYR A 228 -1.50 10.19 20.77
CA TYR A 228 -0.11 9.80 20.56
C TYR A 228 0.27 9.74 19.09
N TYR A 229 -0.47 8.95 18.31
CA TYR A 229 -0.16 8.71 16.90
C TYR A 229 -1.36 9.10 16.05
N GLN A 230 -1.14 10.04 15.18
CA GLN A 230 -2.16 10.48 14.24
C GLN A 230 -2.39 9.43 13.15
N LEU A 231 -3.59 9.37 12.60
CA LEU A 231 -3.93 8.50 11.49
C LEU A 231 -3.93 9.28 10.17
N VAL A 232 -3.41 8.67 9.15
CA VAL A 232 -3.53 9.17 7.78
C VAL A 232 -4.94 8.93 7.24
N ALA A 233 -5.45 9.85 6.42
CA ALA A 233 -6.80 9.75 5.86
C ALA A 233 -7.02 8.43 5.09
N TRP A 234 -6.00 7.93 4.41
CA TRP A 234 -6.08 6.70 3.63
C TRP A 234 -6.13 5.42 4.47
N ASP A 235 -5.92 5.50 5.78
CA ASP A 235 -6.01 4.33 6.68
C ASP A 235 -7.40 3.66 6.63
N GLY A 236 -8.42 4.40 6.22
CA GLY A 236 -9.75 3.86 5.93
C GLY A 236 -9.73 2.72 4.91
N ALA A 237 -8.95 2.83 3.85
CA ALA A 237 -8.83 1.77 2.84
C ALA A 237 -8.13 0.50 3.39
N ARG A 238 -7.23 0.66 4.37
CA ARG A 238 -6.63 -0.45 5.10
C ARG A 238 -7.64 -1.09 6.06
N SER A 239 -8.27 -0.28 6.91
CA SER A 239 -9.15 -0.77 7.98
C SER A 239 -10.44 -1.41 7.45
N ASN A 240 -10.93 -0.96 6.30
CA ASN A 240 -12.09 -1.54 5.62
C ASN A 240 -11.74 -2.74 4.72
N GLY A 241 -10.45 -3.10 4.58
CA GLY A 241 -10.02 -4.25 3.81
C GLY A 241 -9.93 -4.03 2.29
N TRP A 242 -10.09 -2.81 1.76
CA TRP A 242 -9.96 -2.57 0.32
C TRP A 242 -8.57 -2.90 -0.23
N ILE A 243 -7.53 -2.66 0.56
CA ILE A 243 -6.15 -3.02 0.18
C ILE A 243 -6.00 -4.55 0.16
N ASP A 244 -6.63 -5.27 1.09
CA ASP A 244 -6.62 -6.73 1.10
C ASP A 244 -7.35 -7.30 -0.12
N VAL A 245 -8.52 -6.78 -0.47
CA VAL A 245 -9.26 -7.16 -1.69
C VAL A 245 -8.38 -6.96 -2.93
N ALA A 246 -7.72 -5.80 -3.06
CA ALA A 246 -6.81 -5.53 -4.17
C ALA A 246 -5.63 -6.52 -4.23
N ASN A 247 -5.14 -7.00 -3.08
CA ASN A 247 -4.04 -7.95 -2.99
C ASN A 247 -4.48 -9.40 -3.27
N GLU A 248 -5.70 -9.79 -2.88
CA GLU A 248 -6.19 -11.16 -3.03
C GLU A 248 -6.68 -11.48 -4.45
N ILE A 249 -7.25 -10.51 -5.18
CA ILE A 249 -7.74 -10.74 -6.55
C ILE A 249 -6.63 -11.27 -7.49
N PRO A 250 -5.42 -10.69 -7.55
CA PRO A 250 -4.33 -11.23 -8.36
C PRO A 250 -3.88 -12.63 -7.93
N ARG A 251 -3.89 -12.91 -6.64
CA ARG A 251 -3.55 -14.24 -6.09
C ARG A 251 -4.57 -15.28 -6.50
N PHE A 252 -5.86 -14.94 -6.37
CA PHE A 252 -6.94 -15.79 -6.81
C PHE A 252 -6.85 -16.08 -8.33
N LYS A 253 -6.66 -15.05 -9.15
CA LYS A 253 -6.47 -15.22 -10.60
C LYS A 253 -5.28 -16.12 -10.90
N ARG A 254 -4.14 -15.89 -10.27
CA ARG A 254 -2.96 -16.74 -10.43
C ARG A 254 -3.24 -18.20 -10.08
N SER A 255 -3.96 -18.44 -8.98
CA SER A 255 -4.37 -19.79 -8.56
C SER A 255 -5.30 -20.42 -9.59
N MET A 256 -6.28 -19.66 -10.09
CA MET A 256 -7.16 -20.14 -11.17
C MET A 256 -6.39 -20.54 -12.41
N PHE A 257 -5.51 -19.67 -12.92
CA PHE A 257 -4.69 -19.98 -14.09
C PHE A 257 -3.82 -21.23 -13.87
N LYS A 258 -3.27 -21.38 -12.67
CA LYS A 258 -2.47 -22.57 -12.33
C LYS A 258 -3.31 -23.83 -12.29
N ASN A 259 -4.54 -23.76 -11.79
CA ASN A 259 -5.44 -24.91 -11.63
C ASN A 259 -6.25 -25.22 -12.90
N GLN A 260 -6.56 -24.22 -13.74
CA GLN A 260 -7.23 -24.41 -15.03
C GLN A 260 -6.38 -25.15 -16.07
N MET A 261 -5.08 -25.19 -15.88
CA MET A 261 -4.21 -26.02 -16.73
C MET A 261 -4.39 -27.52 -16.50
N ASP A 262 -5.08 -27.96 -15.46
CA ASP A 262 -5.12 -29.37 -15.08
C ASP A 262 -6.36 -30.15 -15.54
N ILE A 263 -7.55 -29.54 -15.77
CA ILE A 263 -8.74 -30.30 -16.21
C ILE A 263 -9.54 -29.47 -17.22
N LYS A 264 -9.24 -29.65 -18.51
CA LYS A 264 -9.99 -28.97 -19.59
C LYS A 264 -11.16 -29.76 -20.16
N TYR A 265 -11.09 -31.07 -20.06
CA TYR A 265 -12.02 -31.96 -20.73
C TYR A 265 -12.53 -33.06 -19.79
N HIS A 266 -13.83 -33.32 -19.87
CA HIS A 266 -14.44 -34.51 -19.30
C HIS A 266 -14.59 -35.54 -20.42
N VAL A 267 -13.78 -36.58 -20.38
CA VAL A 267 -13.82 -37.66 -21.37
C VAL A 267 -14.68 -38.78 -20.80
N LYS A 268 -15.78 -39.10 -21.46
CA LYS A 268 -16.65 -40.23 -21.15
C LYS A 268 -16.36 -41.34 -22.13
N ILE A 269 -15.98 -42.50 -21.63
CA ILE A 269 -15.65 -43.67 -22.43
C ILE A 269 -16.62 -44.79 -22.00
N PRO A 270 -17.47 -45.34 -22.92
CA PRO A 270 -18.38 -46.40 -22.61
C PRO A 270 -17.64 -47.69 -22.22
N TYR A 271 -18.22 -48.47 -21.31
CA TYR A 271 -17.69 -49.77 -20.91
C TYR A 271 -17.53 -50.75 -22.08
N GLU A 272 -18.51 -50.74 -22.99
CA GLU A 272 -18.52 -51.57 -24.21
C GLU A 272 -17.31 -51.31 -25.12
N TYR A 273 -16.79 -50.12 -25.15
CA TYR A 273 -15.55 -49.79 -25.87
C TYR A 273 -14.36 -50.61 -25.35
N TRP A 274 -14.23 -50.66 -24.04
CA TRP A 274 -13.14 -51.42 -23.40
C TRP A 274 -13.30 -52.91 -23.58
N GLU A 275 -14.56 -53.43 -23.48
CA GLU A 275 -14.82 -54.85 -23.74
C GLU A 275 -14.45 -55.25 -25.17
N ASN A 276 -14.77 -54.43 -26.16
CA ASN A 276 -14.42 -54.67 -27.55
C ASN A 276 -12.91 -54.59 -27.77
N LYS A 277 -12.21 -53.65 -27.14
CA LYS A 277 -10.73 -53.53 -27.17
C LYS A 277 -10.10 -54.76 -26.56
N PHE A 278 -10.58 -55.24 -25.41
CA PHE A 278 -10.04 -56.42 -24.76
C PHE A 278 -10.26 -57.71 -25.59
N LYS A 279 -11.42 -57.85 -26.23
CA LYS A 279 -11.70 -58.96 -27.16
C LYS A 279 -10.72 -58.90 -28.35
N ALA A 280 -10.45 -57.76 -28.93
CA ALA A 280 -9.51 -57.60 -30.03
C ALA A 280 -8.06 -57.89 -29.65
N ALA A 281 -7.71 -57.70 -28.39
CA ALA A 281 -6.37 -57.94 -27.84
C ALA A 281 -6.14 -59.40 -27.37
N GLY A 282 -7.12 -60.34 -27.60
CA GLY A 282 -6.97 -61.77 -27.28
C GLY A 282 -8.01 -62.37 -26.35
N GLY A 283 -8.99 -61.62 -25.86
CA GLY A 283 -10.22 -62.10 -25.22
C GLY A 283 -10.12 -62.59 -23.77
N LYS A 284 -8.95 -63.05 -23.32
CA LYS A 284 -8.71 -63.49 -21.92
C LYS A 284 -7.48 -62.77 -21.35
N LEU A 285 -7.64 -61.48 -21.12
CA LEU A 285 -6.57 -60.67 -20.54
C LEU A 285 -6.63 -60.71 -19.02
N THR A 286 -5.50 -60.77 -18.38
CA THR A 286 -5.36 -60.53 -16.93
C THR A 286 -5.68 -59.07 -16.58
N ASP A 287 -5.95 -58.78 -15.33
CA ASP A 287 -6.23 -57.40 -14.91
C ASP A 287 -5.08 -56.45 -15.11
N GLU A 288 -3.86 -56.95 -15.10
CA GLU A 288 -2.63 -56.20 -15.39
C GLU A 288 -2.53 -55.86 -16.88
N GLU A 289 -2.84 -56.80 -17.76
CA GLU A 289 -2.86 -56.57 -19.21
C GLU A 289 -3.98 -55.60 -19.62
N LYS A 290 -5.15 -55.68 -18.98
CA LYS A 290 -6.22 -54.70 -19.19
C LYS A 290 -5.82 -53.33 -18.81
N LYS A 291 -5.15 -53.14 -17.64
CA LYS A 291 -4.56 -51.86 -17.23
C LYS A 291 -3.56 -51.29 -18.22
N ALA A 292 -2.69 -52.15 -18.77
CA ALA A 292 -1.73 -51.74 -19.77
C ALA A 292 -2.40 -51.16 -21.03
N VAL A 293 -3.42 -51.88 -21.55
CA VAL A 293 -4.19 -51.43 -22.72
C VAL A 293 -4.91 -50.09 -22.44
N ILE A 294 -5.52 -49.93 -21.27
CA ILE A 294 -6.16 -48.68 -20.86
C ILE A 294 -5.14 -47.57 -20.77
N THR A 295 -4.00 -47.81 -20.13
CA THR A 295 -2.97 -46.80 -19.94
C THR A 295 -2.38 -46.32 -21.27
N GLU A 296 -2.16 -47.26 -22.23
CA GLU A 296 -1.65 -46.94 -23.56
C GLU A 296 -2.63 -46.05 -24.33
N GLU A 297 -3.93 -46.39 -24.32
CA GLU A 297 -4.97 -45.65 -25.05
C GLU A 297 -5.18 -44.23 -24.44
N LEU A 298 -5.24 -44.14 -23.10
CA LEU A 298 -5.31 -42.87 -22.41
C LEU A 298 -4.05 -42.03 -22.58
N GLY A 299 -2.90 -42.65 -22.73
CA GLY A 299 -1.63 -42.02 -23.08
C GLY A 299 -1.70 -41.33 -24.43
N ARG A 300 -2.18 -42.03 -25.46
CA ARG A 300 -2.35 -41.48 -26.82
C ARG A 300 -3.35 -40.29 -26.84
N LEU A 301 -4.46 -40.40 -26.08
CA LEU A 301 -5.40 -39.31 -25.94
C LEU A 301 -4.76 -38.11 -25.25
N ASN A 302 -4.01 -38.33 -24.19
CA ASN A 302 -3.34 -37.27 -23.45
C ASN A 302 -2.27 -36.57 -24.31
N GLU A 303 -1.51 -37.26 -25.12
CA GLU A 303 -0.58 -36.67 -26.10
C GLU A 303 -1.32 -35.81 -27.13
N PHE A 304 -2.45 -36.31 -27.65
CA PHE A 304 -3.27 -35.54 -28.57
C PHE A 304 -3.80 -34.24 -27.94
N LEU A 305 -4.33 -34.31 -26.72
CA LEU A 305 -4.90 -33.17 -26.02
C LEU A 305 -3.85 -32.17 -25.49
N ARG A 306 -2.63 -32.60 -25.23
CA ARG A 306 -1.53 -31.74 -24.71
C ARG A 306 -0.70 -31.06 -25.82
N GLY A 307 -0.71 -31.57 -27.02
CA GLY A 307 0.11 -31.03 -28.10
C GLY A 307 -0.38 -29.65 -28.57
N SER A 308 0.43 -28.62 -28.33
CA SER A 308 0.18 -27.28 -28.88
C SER A 308 0.10 -27.29 -30.42
N GLU A 309 0.76 -28.27 -31.04
CA GLU A 309 0.72 -28.54 -32.48
C GLU A 309 -0.61 -29.15 -32.96
N ASN A 310 -1.45 -29.61 -32.03
CA ASN A 310 -2.75 -30.20 -32.29
C ASN A 310 -3.90 -29.19 -32.07
N ALA A 311 -3.58 -27.95 -31.72
CA ALA A 311 -4.58 -26.90 -31.61
C ALA A 311 -5.28 -26.67 -32.97
N GLY A 312 -6.59 -26.90 -33.00
CA GLY A 312 -7.39 -26.83 -34.24
C GLY A 312 -7.50 -28.11 -35.05
N LYS A 313 -6.87 -29.22 -34.63
CA LYS A 313 -7.09 -30.53 -35.23
C LYS A 313 -8.35 -31.21 -34.70
N SER A 314 -9.08 -31.89 -35.59
CA SER A 314 -10.28 -32.64 -35.23
C SER A 314 -9.92 -33.99 -34.66
N PHE A 315 -10.53 -34.37 -33.55
CA PHE A 315 -10.51 -35.73 -33.05
C PHE A 315 -11.58 -36.53 -33.79
N ILE A 316 -11.19 -37.57 -34.53
CA ILE A 316 -12.11 -38.40 -35.27
C ILE A 316 -12.33 -39.69 -34.49
N SER A 317 -13.56 -39.95 -34.05
CA SER A 317 -13.98 -41.21 -33.50
C SER A 317 -14.90 -41.94 -34.48
N HIS A 318 -14.81 -43.26 -34.60
CA HIS A 318 -15.77 -44.07 -35.34
C HIS A 318 -16.89 -44.46 -34.41
N TYR A 319 -18.13 -44.28 -34.89
CA TYR A 319 -19.28 -44.81 -34.21
C TYR A 319 -19.89 -45.99 -35.01
N GLY A 320 -20.40 -46.98 -34.30
CA GLY A 320 -21.07 -48.11 -34.89
C GLY A 320 -22.57 -48.02 -34.60
N VAL A 321 -23.37 -48.58 -35.51
CA VAL A 321 -24.81 -48.76 -35.27
C VAL A 321 -25.05 -50.27 -35.02
N ASP A 322 -25.72 -50.56 -33.93
CA ASP A 322 -26.08 -51.97 -33.64
C ASP A 322 -27.04 -52.48 -34.74
N PRO A 323 -26.67 -53.55 -35.44
CA PRO A 323 -27.46 -54.08 -36.57
C PRO A 323 -28.87 -54.52 -36.18
N ILE A 324 -29.06 -54.89 -34.90
CA ILE A 324 -30.35 -55.43 -34.41
C ILE A 324 -31.24 -54.32 -33.86
N SER A 325 -30.71 -53.46 -33.00
CA SER A 325 -31.49 -52.43 -32.34
C SER A 325 -31.55 -51.11 -33.13
N LYS A 326 -30.76 -50.95 -34.17
CA LYS A 326 -30.57 -49.71 -34.97
C LYS A 326 -30.25 -48.48 -34.12
N LYS A 327 -29.78 -48.66 -32.89
CA LYS A 327 -29.31 -47.57 -32.02
C LYS A 327 -27.83 -47.34 -32.21
N GLU A 328 -27.40 -46.11 -32.11
CA GLU A 328 -25.98 -45.76 -32.10
C GLU A 328 -25.32 -46.44 -30.90
N MET A 329 -24.23 -47.15 -31.19
CA MET A 329 -23.39 -47.69 -30.13
C MET A 329 -22.69 -46.53 -29.42
N ALA A 330 -22.64 -46.57 -28.08
CA ALA A 330 -22.06 -45.55 -27.27
C ALA A 330 -20.59 -45.26 -27.69
N SER A 331 -20.33 -44.04 -28.16
CA SER A 331 -19.03 -43.58 -28.58
C SER A 331 -18.37 -42.71 -27.53
N TRP A 332 -17.07 -42.45 -27.66
CA TRP A 332 -16.39 -41.49 -26.81
C TRP A 332 -17.04 -40.12 -26.92
N SER A 333 -17.27 -39.46 -25.81
CA SER A 333 -17.63 -38.05 -25.79
C SER A 333 -16.58 -37.28 -25.01
N ILE A 334 -16.08 -36.22 -25.62
CA ILE A 334 -15.16 -35.27 -25.05
C ILE A 334 -15.95 -33.98 -24.85
N GLU A 335 -16.32 -33.72 -23.62
CA GLU A 335 -17.06 -32.52 -23.28
C GLU A 335 -16.06 -31.52 -22.67
N PRO A 336 -15.95 -30.30 -23.22
CA PRO A 336 -15.21 -29.28 -22.52
C PRO A 336 -15.92 -29.00 -21.19
N ILE A 337 -15.18 -28.96 -20.12
CA ILE A 337 -15.71 -28.52 -18.83
C ILE A 337 -15.92 -27.02 -18.95
N ASP A 338 -17.17 -26.61 -19.06
CA ASP A 338 -17.54 -25.20 -19.08
C ASP A 338 -16.94 -24.52 -17.84
N ASP A 339 -16.02 -23.64 -18.08
CA ASP A 339 -15.50 -22.75 -17.04
C ASP A 339 -16.63 -21.78 -16.68
N LYS A 340 -17.44 -22.14 -15.66
CA LYS A 340 -18.51 -21.29 -15.15
C LYS A 340 -18.02 -19.97 -14.58
N VAL A 341 -16.70 -19.83 -14.44
CA VAL A 341 -16.05 -18.58 -14.06
C VAL A 341 -15.80 -17.78 -15.33
N LYS A 342 -16.83 -17.05 -15.78
CA LYS A 342 -16.70 -16.16 -16.93
C LYS A 342 -15.48 -15.26 -16.76
N GLU A 343 -14.59 -15.27 -17.76
CA GLU A 343 -13.50 -14.34 -17.85
C GLU A 343 -14.03 -12.90 -17.64
N GLY A 344 -13.38 -12.18 -16.72
CA GLY A 344 -13.77 -10.81 -16.44
C GLY A 344 -14.70 -10.58 -15.25
N LYS A 345 -15.29 -11.60 -14.63
CA LYS A 345 -16.19 -11.44 -13.47
C LYS A 345 -15.57 -10.67 -12.30
N TRP A 346 -14.25 -10.77 -12.12
CA TRP A 346 -13.49 -10.12 -11.05
C TRP A 346 -12.82 -8.80 -11.45
N LEU A 347 -13.00 -8.38 -12.72
CA LEU A 347 -12.46 -7.10 -13.18
C LEU A 347 -13.15 -5.91 -12.53
N PRO A 348 -14.51 -5.91 -12.37
CA PRO A 348 -15.18 -4.83 -11.65
C PRO A 348 -14.73 -4.70 -10.20
N ASP A 349 -14.55 -5.83 -9.49
CA ASP A 349 -14.11 -5.82 -8.09
C ASP A 349 -12.67 -5.27 -7.96
N SER A 350 -11.79 -5.65 -8.89
CA SER A 350 -10.43 -5.10 -8.95
C SER A 350 -10.45 -3.59 -9.23
N ALA A 351 -11.32 -3.14 -10.14
CA ALA A 351 -11.48 -1.72 -10.44
C ALA A 351 -12.02 -0.95 -9.23
N ALA A 352 -13.02 -1.50 -8.55
CA ALA A 352 -13.59 -0.90 -7.35
C ALA A 352 -12.54 -0.76 -6.25
N ALA A 353 -11.81 -1.83 -5.94
CA ALA A 353 -10.77 -1.79 -4.92
C ALA A 353 -9.68 -0.77 -5.22
N ASN A 354 -9.20 -0.71 -6.47
CA ASN A 354 -8.20 0.26 -6.88
C ASN A 354 -8.73 1.70 -6.83
N SER A 355 -10.01 1.91 -7.18
CA SER A 355 -10.69 3.19 -7.09
C SER A 355 -10.76 3.70 -5.66
N GLU A 356 -11.20 2.84 -4.73
CA GLU A 356 -11.30 3.15 -3.32
C GLU A 356 -9.93 3.49 -2.70
N ILE A 357 -8.87 2.76 -3.10
CA ILE A 357 -7.51 3.04 -2.64
C ILE A 357 -7.07 4.42 -3.12
N LEU A 358 -7.24 4.74 -4.41
CA LEU A 358 -6.84 6.04 -4.96
C LEU A 358 -7.65 7.19 -4.37
N PHE A 359 -8.97 6.99 -4.19
CA PHE A 359 -9.85 7.96 -3.52
C PHE A 359 -9.40 8.23 -2.09
N ALA A 360 -9.16 7.18 -1.29
CA ALA A 360 -8.68 7.32 0.08
C ALA A 360 -7.33 8.04 0.17
N MET A 361 -6.44 7.83 -0.81
CA MET A 361 -5.15 8.51 -0.91
C MET A 361 -5.23 9.91 -1.51
N SER A 362 -6.41 10.34 -1.94
CA SER A 362 -6.64 11.64 -2.59
C SER A 362 -5.76 11.83 -3.83
N VAL A 363 -5.63 10.79 -4.65
CA VAL A 363 -4.85 10.82 -5.89
C VAL A 363 -5.78 10.67 -7.08
N ASP A 364 -5.75 11.63 -7.99
CA ASP A 364 -6.51 11.56 -9.24
C ASP A 364 -5.90 10.48 -10.16
N PRO A 365 -6.69 9.46 -10.57
CA PRO A 365 -6.21 8.39 -11.45
C PRO A 365 -5.61 8.90 -12.77
N SER A 366 -6.11 10.02 -13.31
CA SER A 366 -5.63 10.59 -14.56
C SER A 366 -4.17 11.04 -14.51
N LEU A 367 -3.70 11.43 -13.33
CA LEU A 367 -2.32 11.86 -13.08
C LEU A 367 -1.34 10.69 -12.92
N MET A 368 -1.84 9.50 -12.60
CA MET A 368 -1.02 8.28 -12.52
C MET A 368 -0.64 7.73 -13.90
N GLY A 369 -1.25 8.24 -14.98
CA GLY A 369 -0.90 7.88 -16.35
C GLY A 369 -1.37 6.50 -16.82
N ALA A 370 -2.05 5.75 -15.98
CA ALA A 370 -2.63 4.45 -16.32
C ALA A 370 -4.15 4.49 -16.15
N GLY A 371 -4.87 3.86 -17.06
CA GLY A 371 -6.27 3.54 -16.82
C GLY A 371 -6.41 2.64 -15.61
N MET A 372 -7.55 2.73 -14.93
CA MET A 372 -7.81 1.89 -13.77
C MET A 372 -7.81 0.41 -14.15
N PRO A 373 -7.00 -0.44 -13.51
CA PRO A 373 -7.05 -1.86 -13.77
C PRO A 373 -8.46 -2.40 -13.53
N GLY A 374 -9.07 -2.99 -14.58
CA GLY A 374 -10.40 -3.60 -14.50
C GLY A 374 -11.58 -2.71 -14.89
N GLY A 375 -11.38 -1.44 -15.20
CA GLY A 375 -12.41 -0.59 -15.78
C GLY A 375 -12.37 -0.59 -17.33
N SER A 376 -13.43 -0.10 -17.98
CA SER A 376 -13.42 0.19 -19.43
C SER A 376 -12.29 1.16 -19.83
N ALA A 377 -11.68 1.80 -18.90
CA ALA A 377 -10.52 2.68 -19.00
C ALA A 377 -9.16 1.96 -19.12
N TYR A 378 -9.10 0.64 -19.22
CA TYR A 378 -7.90 -0.04 -19.73
C TYR A 378 -7.56 0.39 -21.16
N SER A 379 -8.54 0.86 -21.87
CA SER A 379 -8.40 1.53 -23.18
C SER A 379 -8.06 3.00 -23.01
N GLY A 380 -6.97 3.26 -22.36
CA GLY A 380 -6.26 4.50 -22.21
C GLY A 380 -6.88 5.76 -22.83
N SER A 381 -7.60 6.50 -22.15
CA SER A 381 -7.64 7.96 -22.20
C SER A 381 -8.60 8.48 -21.18
N SER A 382 -8.12 8.69 -20.08
CA SER A 382 -8.81 9.57 -19.19
C SER A 382 -8.37 10.98 -19.49
N GLY A 383 -9.26 11.78 -19.97
CA GLY A 383 -9.14 13.21 -20.02
C GLY A 383 -8.24 13.81 -21.08
N SER A 384 -8.59 15.00 -21.49
CA SER A 384 -7.79 15.86 -22.34
C SER A 384 -6.53 16.34 -21.59
N GLY A 385 -5.55 16.88 -22.30
CA GLY A 385 -4.40 17.51 -21.67
C GLY A 385 -4.79 18.67 -20.72
N SER A 386 -5.94 19.31 -20.94
CA SER A 386 -6.52 20.33 -20.06
C SER A 386 -6.99 19.74 -18.75
N ASP A 387 -7.73 18.61 -18.78
CA ASP A 387 -8.24 17.97 -17.55
C ASP A 387 -7.09 17.54 -16.63
N LYS A 388 -6.03 16.97 -17.21
CA LYS A 388 -4.84 16.60 -16.44
C LYS A 388 -4.14 17.78 -15.80
N ARG A 389 -4.12 18.93 -16.46
CA ARG A 389 -3.55 20.15 -15.90
C ARG A 389 -4.41 20.71 -14.79
N GLU A 390 -5.73 20.77 -14.99
CA GLU A 390 -6.65 21.22 -13.95
C GLU A 390 -6.55 20.32 -12.71
N SER A 391 -6.57 18.99 -12.89
CA SER A 391 -6.36 18.04 -11.78
C SER A 391 -5.04 18.25 -11.06
N PHE A 392 -3.94 18.49 -11.81
CA PHE A 392 -2.64 18.77 -11.23
C PHE A 392 -2.62 20.08 -10.45
N LEU A 393 -3.22 21.14 -10.96
CA LEU A 393 -3.29 22.44 -10.29
C LEU A 393 -4.11 22.36 -8.99
N ILE A 394 -5.27 21.71 -9.04
CA ILE A 394 -6.12 21.50 -7.85
C ILE A 394 -5.35 20.70 -6.81
N GLN A 395 -4.72 19.63 -7.23
CA GLN A 395 -3.96 18.77 -6.30
C GLN A 395 -2.79 19.54 -5.68
N THR A 396 -2.04 20.31 -6.46
CA THR A 396 -0.91 21.12 -5.95
C THR A 396 -1.40 22.17 -4.94
N ALA A 397 -2.54 22.83 -5.21
CA ALA A 397 -3.11 23.78 -4.30
C ALA A 397 -3.54 23.16 -2.94
N LEU A 398 -4.05 21.93 -2.96
CA LEU A 398 -4.44 21.22 -1.75
C LEU A 398 -3.26 20.73 -0.91
N LEU A 399 -2.05 20.64 -1.48
CA LEU A 399 -0.86 20.20 -0.74
C LEU A 399 -0.24 21.29 0.14
N GLN A 400 -0.73 22.53 0.10
CA GLN A 400 -0.11 23.63 0.84
C GLN A 400 -0.09 23.36 2.34
N THR A 401 -1.19 22.89 2.93
CA THR A 401 -1.25 22.56 4.36
C THR A 401 -0.25 21.47 4.76
N ASP A 402 -0.13 20.41 3.94
CA ASP A 402 0.85 19.35 4.19
C ASP A 402 2.29 19.90 4.17
N ARG A 403 2.58 20.80 3.23
CA ARG A 403 3.88 21.47 3.08
C ARG A 403 4.22 22.37 4.26
N ASP A 404 3.26 23.15 4.71
CA ASP A 404 3.45 24.05 5.85
C ASP A 404 3.78 23.26 7.12
N THR A 405 3.03 22.17 7.37
CA THR A 405 3.27 21.27 8.50
C THR A 405 4.68 20.67 8.45
N ILE A 406 5.13 20.21 7.28
CA ILE A 406 6.46 19.59 7.11
C ILE A 406 7.59 20.62 7.28
N LEU A 407 7.34 21.91 7.04
CA LEU A 407 8.32 22.97 7.15
C LEU A 407 8.45 23.55 8.56
N GLU A 408 7.53 23.26 9.50
CA GLU A 408 7.59 23.76 10.87
C GLU A 408 8.96 23.61 11.55
N PRO A 409 9.68 22.49 11.46
CA PRO A 409 10.99 22.36 12.09
C PRO A 409 12.07 23.29 11.47
N LEU A 410 11.95 23.64 10.19
CA LEU A 410 12.84 24.59 9.57
C LEU A 410 12.54 26.03 10.03
N HIS A 411 11.27 26.37 10.23
CA HIS A 411 10.88 27.63 10.83
C HIS A 411 11.39 27.75 12.27
N LEU A 412 11.30 26.68 13.06
CA LEU A 412 11.94 26.62 14.38
C LEU A 412 13.44 26.89 14.30
N VAL A 413 14.15 26.28 13.34
CA VAL A 413 15.59 26.53 13.14
C VAL A 413 15.86 28.01 12.85
N ARG A 414 15.07 28.65 11.97
CA ARG A 414 15.18 30.07 11.66
C ARG A 414 15.04 30.90 12.94
N ASP A 415 13.98 30.69 13.68
CA ASP A 415 13.63 31.50 14.84
C ASP A 415 14.61 31.29 16.00
N PHE A 416 15.00 30.04 16.26
CA PHE A 416 15.99 29.72 17.30
C PHE A 416 17.38 30.26 16.99
N ASN A 417 17.79 30.21 15.71
CA ASN A 417 19.11 30.72 15.29
C ASN A 417 19.14 32.25 15.11
N GLY A 418 17.98 32.92 15.23
CA GLY A 418 17.88 34.35 15.09
C GLY A 418 18.12 34.84 13.65
N TRP A 419 17.74 34.04 12.66
CA TRP A 419 17.75 34.48 11.26
C TRP A 419 16.65 35.51 11.01
N ASP A 420 16.73 36.22 9.89
CA ASP A 420 15.74 37.22 9.51
C ASP A 420 14.33 36.59 9.50
N PRO A 421 13.35 37.10 10.26
CA PRO A 421 12.00 36.55 10.32
C PRO A 421 11.26 36.58 8.98
N ASN A 422 11.68 37.46 8.05
CA ASN A 422 11.13 37.51 6.69
C ASN A 422 11.59 36.34 5.81
N ILE A 423 12.57 35.53 6.26
CA ILE A 423 12.97 34.34 5.56
C ILE A 423 11.92 33.27 5.79
N GLN A 424 11.33 32.82 4.71
CA GLN A 424 10.41 31.68 4.68
C GLN A 424 11.00 30.55 3.83
N PHE A 425 10.56 29.34 4.13
CA PHE A 425 10.90 28.15 3.35
C PHE A 425 9.70 27.77 2.51
N ARG A 426 9.90 27.62 1.20
CA ARG A 426 8.80 27.29 0.29
C ARG A 426 9.19 26.17 -0.65
N PHE A 427 8.25 25.25 -0.86
CA PHE A 427 8.37 24.25 -1.90
C PHE A 427 8.20 24.91 -3.27
N VAL A 428 9.03 24.50 -4.22
CA VAL A 428 8.96 24.99 -5.59
C VAL A 428 8.16 24.01 -6.42
N ASP A 429 7.11 24.49 -7.04
CA ASP A 429 6.24 23.68 -7.88
C ASP A 429 6.79 23.47 -9.29
N THR A 430 6.37 22.38 -9.92
CA THR A 430 6.59 22.16 -11.34
C THR A 430 5.51 22.89 -12.13
N ILE A 431 5.93 23.84 -12.95
CA ILE A 431 5.02 24.55 -13.85
C ILE A 431 4.78 23.66 -15.07
N LEU A 432 3.52 23.33 -15.34
CA LEU A 432 3.10 22.66 -16.57
C LEU A 432 2.76 23.72 -17.62
N THR A 433 3.58 23.83 -18.65
CA THR A 433 3.32 24.75 -19.78
C THR A 433 2.51 24.06 -20.88
N THR A 434 1.65 24.81 -21.56
CA THR A 434 0.98 24.34 -22.78
C THR A 434 1.87 24.53 -23.98
N LEU A 435 1.69 23.72 -25.02
CA LEU A 435 2.30 23.95 -26.34
C LEU A 435 1.65 25.12 -27.07
N ASP A 436 0.44 25.54 -26.67
CA ASP A 436 -0.25 26.69 -27.23
C ASP A 436 0.41 27.99 -26.79
N LYS A 437 1.03 28.69 -27.75
CA LYS A 437 1.69 29.98 -27.55
C LYS A 437 0.73 31.18 -27.71
N GLY A 438 -0.57 30.99 -27.53
CA GLY A 438 -1.56 32.06 -27.58
C GLY A 438 -1.39 33.09 -26.46
N LYS A 439 -1.61 34.39 -26.74
CA LYS A 439 -1.65 35.42 -25.71
C LYS A 439 -2.75 35.07 -24.68
N GLY A 440 -2.37 34.87 -23.45
CA GLY A 440 -3.28 34.48 -22.35
C GLY A 440 -3.14 33.04 -21.87
N THR A 441 -2.23 32.23 -22.42
CA THR A 441 -1.96 30.84 -22.00
C THR A 441 -0.85 30.72 -20.94
N GLU A 442 -0.11 31.79 -20.68
CA GLU A 442 0.84 31.84 -19.56
C GLU A 442 0.07 32.14 -18.28
N LYS A 443 -0.36 31.12 -17.57
CA LYS A 443 -0.73 31.25 -16.17
C LYS A 443 0.56 31.22 -15.36
N VAL A 444 1.01 32.37 -14.92
CA VAL A 444 2.00 32.50 -13.87
C VAL A 444 1.32 32.08 -12.58
N LEU A 445 1.69 30.89 -12.06
CA LEU A 445 1.32 30.51 -10.71
C LEU A 445 2.24 31.29 -9.78
N SER A 446 1.67 32.27 -9.12
CA SER A 446 2.29 33.02 -8.02
C SER A 446 2.42 32.15 -6.77
#